data_e204ed700ff8ea427c2b8e18a10ec303
#
_entry.id   e204ed700ff8ea427c2b8e18a10ec303
#
_cell.length_a   1.000
_cell.length_b   1.000
_cell.length_c   1.000
_cell.angle_alpha   90.00
_cell.angle_beta   90.00
_cell.angle_gamma   90.00
#
_symmetry.space_group_name_H-M   'P 1'
#
loop_
_entity.id
_entity.type
_entity.pdbx_description
1 polymer ?
#
loop_
_entity_poly.entity_id
_entity_poly.type
_entity_poly.pdbx_seq_one_letter_code
_entity_poly.pdbx_strand_id
1 'polypeptide(L)'
;MEANTIKNDFQTKEQPSKLEIQTWIVDYIAELLEVEANKIDVTIPFDRYGLDSSAAVGLAGDLEEWLDEELDPTMLYDYPTIESLTEHLIESLSD
;
A
#
# COMPACT_ATOMS: atom_id res chain seq x y z
N MET A 1 20.49 -27.82 4.82
CA MET A 1 20.04 -27.39 5.04
C MET A 1 19.56 -27.10 5.22
N GLU A 2 19.57 -26.88 4.91
CA GLU A 2 19.07 -26.42 5.14
C GLU A 2 18.39 -26.02 5.32
N ALA A 3 18.41 -26.34 5.20
CA ALA A 3 17.70 -25.89 5.44
C ALA A 3 17.25 -25.34 5.71
N ASN A 4 17.21 -25.18 5.89
CA ASN A 4 16.64 -24.47 6.01
C ASN A 4 16.53 -23.34 5.68
N THR A 5 16.64 -23.04 5.60
CA THR A 5 16.78 -21.87 4.98
C THR A 5 16.08 -21.77 3.71
N ILE A 6 16.00 -22.82 3.12
CA ILE A 6 15.41 -22.88 1.89
C ILE A 6 14.00 -22.46 1.88
N LYS A 7 13.33 -22.73 2.90
CA LYS A 7 11.98 -22.40 2.96
C LYS A 7 11.73 -20.94 2.80
N ASN A 8 12.71 -20.15 2.98
CA ASN A 8 12.54 -18.75 2.82
C ASN A 8 12.21 -18.37 1.41
N ASP A 9 12.64 -19.15 0.46
CA ASP A 9 12.37 -18.83 -0.92
C ASP A 9 10.91 -18.84 -1.22
N PHE A 10 10.16 -19.67 -0.56
CA PHE A 10 8.75 -19.71 -0.78
C PHE A 10 8.12 -18.48 -0.24
N GLN A 11 8.64 -18.02 0.86
CA GLN A 11 8.03 -16.90 1.51
C GLN A 11 8.18 -15.63 0.73
N THR A 12 9.21 -15.55 -0.06
CA THR A 12 9.39 -14.34 -0.85
C THR A 12 8.32 -14.19 -1.89
N LYS A 13 7.58 -15.25 -2.18
CA LYS A 13 6.51 -15.16 -3.15
C LYS A 13 5.20 -14.84 -2.52
N GLU A 14 5.15 -14.82 -1.23
CA GLU A 14 3.89 -14.58 -0.57
C GLU A 14 3.50 -13.13 -0.66
N GLN A 15 2.21 -12.91 -0.69
CA GLN A 15 1.69 -11.56 -0.71
C GLN A 15 1.88 -10.90 0.62
N PRO A 16 2.06 -9.59 0.66
CA PRO A 16 2.13 -8.88 1.92
C PRO A 16 0.80 -9.01 2.67
N SER A 17 0.85 -8.95 3.97
CA SER A 17 -0.35 -8.99 4.78
C SER A 17 -1.06 -7.65 4.70
N LYS A 18 -2.30 -7.63 5.17
CA LYS A 18 -3.06 -6.39 5.22
C LYS A 18 -2.31 -5.33 6.01
N LEU A 19 -1.75 -5.72 7.14
CA LEU A 19 -1.00 -4.78 7.97
C LEU A 19 0.22 -4.24 7.26
N GLU A 20 0.90 -5.10 6.52
CA GLU A 20 2.07 -4.66 5.77
C GLU A 20 1.71 -3.65 4.70
N ILE A 21 0.62 -3.88 3.99
CA ILE A 21 0.18 -2.96 2.96
C ILE A 21 -0.24 -1.63 3.60
N GLN A 22 -1.01 -1.71 4.67
CA GLN A 22 -1.46 -0.52 5.35
C GLN A 22 -0.28 0.30 5.86
N THR A 23 0.67 -0.36 6.49
CA THR A 23 1.85 0.31 7.02
C THR A 23 2.66 0.97 5.90
N TRP A 24 2.80 0.28 4.79
CA TRP A 24 3.53 0.83 3.65
C TRP A 24 2.88 2.13 3.16
N ILE A 25 1.56 2.13 3.04
CA ILE A 25 0.85 3.31 2.56
C ILE A 25 0.93 4.43 3.58
N VAL A 26 0.76 4.10 4.86
CA VAL A 26 0.86 5.09 5.92
C VAL A 26 2.23 5.75 5.92
N ASP A 27 3.28 4.94 5.83
CA ASP A 27 4.64 5.47 5.82
C ASP A 27 4.89 6.33 4.60
N TYR A 28 4.36 5.91 3.46
CA TYR A 28 4.52 6.68 2.22
C TYR A 28 3.91 8.07 2.38
N ILE A 29 2.69 8.12 2.87
CA ILE A 29 1.98 9.39 3.01
C ILE A 29 2.63 10.25 4.10
N ALA A 30 3.05 9.62 5.20
CA ALA A 30 3.71 10.35 6.27
C ALA A 30 4.98 11.02 5.77
N GLU A 31 5.74 10.30 4.98
CA GLU A 31 6.97 10.85 4.42
C GLU A 31 6.67 11.97 3.43
N LEU A 32 5.66 11.76 2.61
CA LEU A 32 5.27 12.77 1.63
C LEU A 32 4.84 14.07 2.31
N LEU A 33 4.11 13.96 3.41
CA LEU A 33 3.61 15.12 4.14
C LEU A 33 4.58 15.61 5.20
N GLU A 34 5.66 14.87 5.43
CA GLU A 34 6.67 15.22 6.42
C GLU A 34 6.08 15.27 7.84
N VAL A 35 5.28 14.26 8.14
CA VAL A 35 4.71 14.11 9.47
C VAL A 35 5.02 12.70 9.97
N GLU A 36 4.80 12.48 11.25
CA GLU A 36 5.01 11.16 11.81
C GLU A 36 3.89 10.22 11.39
N ALA A 37 4.23 8.95 11.25
CA ALA A 37 3.26 7.96 10.80
C ALA A 37 2.05 7.89 11.73
N ASN A 38 2.26 8.11 13.02
CA ASN A 38 1.15 8.04 13.97
C ASN A 38 0.16 9.19 13.84
N LYS A 39 0.46 10.17 12.98
CA LYS A 39 -0.46 11.25 12.70
C LYS A 39 -1.37 10.92 11.52
N ILE A 40 -1.15 9.81 10.86
CA ILE A 40 -1.95 9.43 9.70
C ILE A 40 -3.09 8.54 10.17
N ASP A 41 -4.32 8.97 9.87
CA ASP A 41 -5.52 8.22 10.21
C ASP A 41 -6.00 7.50 8.95
N VAL A 42 -6.11 6.18 9.01
CA VAL A 42 -6.41 5.39 7.83
C VAL A 42 -7.86 5.53 7.36
N THR A 43 -8.70 6.17 8.15
CA THR A 43 -10.11 6.36 7.79
C THR A 43 -10.39 7.72 7.16
N ILE A 44 -9.38 8.56 7.05
CA ILE A 44 -9.55 9.89 6.45
C ILE A 44 -9.25 9.81 4.97
N PRO A 45 -10.11 10.40 4.13
CA PRO A 45 -9.88 10.34 2.68
C PRO A 45 -8.57 10.98 2.27
N PHE A 46 -7.98 10.43 1.20
CA PHE A 46 -6.71 10.92 0.70
C PHE A 46 -6.73 12.41 0.40
N ASP A 47 -7.84 12.93 -0.09
CA ASP A 47 -7.89 14.34 -0.46
C ASP A 47 -7.85 15.26 0.76
N ARG A 48 -8.20 14.74 1.93
CA ARG A 48 -8.08 15.51 3.16
C ARG A 48 -6.63 15.71 3.53
N TYR A 49 -5.76 14.84 3.06
CA TYR A 49 -4.33 14.97 3.29
C TYR A 49 -3.66 15.81 2.20
N GLY A 50 -4.45 16.36 1.28
CA GLY A 50 -3.90 17.20 0.24
C GLY A 50 -3.25 16.45 -0.90
N LEU A 51 -3.55 15.17 -1.04
CA LEU A 51 -3.00 14.40 -2.14
C LEU A 51 -3.77 14.72 -3.41
N ASP A 52 -3.10 15.39 -4.34
CA ASP A 52 -3.70 15.69 -5.63
C ASP A 52 -3.47 14.52 -6.59
N SER A 53 -3.87 14.68 -7.84
CA SER A 53 -3.77 13.59 -8.79
C SER A 53 -2.34 13.19 -9.08
N SER A 54 -1.40 14.15 -9.04
CA SER A 54 0.01 13.82 -9.21
C SER A 54 0.50 12.92 -8.09
N ALA A 55 0.15 13.27 -6.85
CA ALA A 55 0.56 12.47 -5.71
C ALA A 55 -0.10 11.11 -5.76
N ALA A 56 -1.36 11.05 -6.19
CA ALA A 56 -2.07 9.78 -6.31
C ALA A 56 -1.41 8.87 -7.34
N VAL A 57 -1.01 9.43 -8.47
CA VAL A 57 -0.33 8.64 -9.50
C VAL A 57 1.02 8.14 -8.98
N GLY A 58 1.74 9.00 -8.24
CA GLY A 58 3.01 8.61 -7.66
C GLY A 58 2.85 7.48 -6.65
N LEU A 59 1.85 7.58 -5.79
CA LEU A 59 1.58 6.54 -4.81
C LEU A 59 1.24 5.23 -5.51
N ALA A 60 0.36 5.28 -6.50
CA ALA A 60 -0.04 4.08 -7.22
C ALA A 60 1.14 3.44 -7.94
N GLY A 61 2.00 4.26 -8.54
CA GLY A 61 3.16 3.74 -9.24
C GLY A 61 4.16 3.06 -8.31
N ASP A 62 4.43 3.68 -7.17
CA ASP A 62 5.36 3.10 -6.21
C ASP A 62 4.78 1.85 -5.58
N LEU A 63 3.48 1.86 -5.32
CA LEU A 63 2.81 0.70 -4.75
C LEU A 63 2.84 -0.47 -5.74
N GLU A 64 2.62 -0.17 -7.01
CA GLU A 64 2.67 -1.15 -8.07
C GLU A 64 4.03 -1.84 -8.12
N GLU A 65 5.08 -1.04 -7.99
CA GLU A 65 6.44 -1.55 -7.99
C GLU A 65 6.69 -2.44 -6.78
N TRP A 66 6.24 -1.99 -5.63
CA TRP A 66 6.44 -2.74 -4.39
C TRP A 66 5.69 -4.07 -4.40
N LEU A 67 4.46 -4.05 -4.92
CA LEU A 67 3.63 -5.26 -4.97
C LEU A 67 3.92 -6.13 -6.18
N ASP A 68 4.65 -5.61 -7.15
CA ASP A 68 4.92 -6.30 -8.42
C ASP A 68 3.59 -6.67 -9.09
N GLU A 69 2.64 -5.74 -9.08
CA GLU A 69 1.32 -5.92 -9.66
C GLU A 69 0.91 -4.65 -10.37
N GLU A 70 0.24 -4.79 -11.49
CA GLU A 70 -0.23 -3.65 -12.23
C GLU A 70 -1.44 -3.06 -11.52
N LEU A 71 -1.41 -1.79 -11.24
CA LEU A 71 -2.49 -1.12 -10.53
C LEU A 71 -2.99 0.08 -11.31
N ASP A 72 -4.29 0.29 -11.25
CA ASP A 72 -4.91 1.42 -11.93
C ASP A 72 -4.88 2.62 -10.99
N PRO A 73 -4.28 3.73 -11.39
CA PRO A 73 -4.23 4.90 -10.50
C PRO A 73 -5.61 5.41 -10.09
N THR A 74 -6.64 5.15 -10.90
CA THR A 74 -7.98 5.60 -10.55
C THR A 74 -8.55 4.86 -9.37
N MET A 75 -7.91 3.80 -8.92
CA MET A 75 -8.41 3.07 -7.77
C MET A 75 -8.44 3.92 -6.51
N LEU A 76 -7.63 4.98 -6.45
CA LEU A 76 -7.67 5.86 -5.30
C LEU A 76 -8.95 6.68 -5.24
N TYR A 77 -9.64 6.83 -6.35
CA TYR A 77 -10.94 7.50 -6.35
C TYR A 77 -12.04 6.55 -5.90
N ASP A 78 -11.92 5.28 -6.25
CA ASP A 78 -12.91 4.28 -5.86
C ASP A 78 -12.73 3.85 -4.40
N TYR A 79 -11.49 3.89 -3.93
CA TYR A 79 -11.16 3.49 -2.56
C TYR A 79 -10.38 4.65 -1.92
N PRO A 80 -11.11 5.67 -1.47
CA PRO A 80 -10.49 6.96 -1.14
C PRO A 80 -9.80 7.06 0.21
N THR A 81 -9.77 5.99 0.99
CA THR A 81 -9.06 6.00 2.27
C THR A 81 -7.99 4.90 2.27
N ILE A 82 -7.01 5.05 3.16
CA ILE A 82 -5.98 4.01 3.28
C ILE A 82 -6.64 2.67 3.63
N GLU A 83 -7.62 2.71 4.51
CA GLU A 83 -8.31 1.51 4.94
C GLU A 83 -9.01 0.82 3.76
N SER A 84 -9.80 1.57 3.00
CA SER A 84 -10.54 0.96 1.89
C SER A 84 -9.62 0.50 0.78
N LEU A 85 -8.55 1.25 0.53
CA LEU A 85 -7.59 0.86 -0.49
C LEU A 85 -6.86 -0.43 -0.09
N THR A 86 -6.47 -0.52 1.18
CA THR A 86 -5.79 -1.71 1.68
C THR A 86 -6.69 -2.93 1.54
N GLU A 87 -7.96 -2.81 1.89
CA GLU A 87 -8.89 -3.91 1.78
C GLU A 87 -9.08 -4.34 0.34
N HIS A 88 -9.17 -3.38 -0.57
CA HIS A 88 -9.30 -3.68 -1.98
C HIS A 88 -8.06 -4.44 -2.49
N LEU A 89 -6.88 -3.99 -2.08
CA LEU A 89 -5.65 -4.62 -2.53
C LEU A 89 -5.53 -6.05 -2.02
N ILE A 90 -5.91 -6.27 -0.78
CA ILE A 90 -5.86 -7.62 -0.23
C ILE A 90 -6.79 -8.54 -1.00
N GLU A 91 -7.99 -8.09 -1.31
CA GLU A 91 -8.93 -8.88 -2.08
C GLU A 91 -8.42 -9.16 -3.48
N SER A 92 -7.86 -8.14 -4.10
CA SER A 92 -7.35 -8.27 -5.45
C SER A 92 -6.19 -9.25 -5.53
N LEU A 93 -5.31 -9.19 -4.54
CA LEU A 93 -4.13 -10.05 -4.54
C LEU A 93 -4.45 -11.49 -4.12
N SER A 94 -5.56 -11.69 -3.46
CA SER A 94 -5.95 -13.03 -3.00
C SER A 94 -6.45 -13.92 -4.12
N ASP A 95 -6.80 -13.37 -5.22
CA ASP A 95 -7.36 -14.18 -6.33
C ASP A 95 -6.31 -14.93 -7.14
#